data_d144b57e7a352c29ed30e4d591b242d4
#
_entry.id   d144b57e7a352c29ed30e4d591b242d4
#
_cell.length_a   1.000
_cell.length_b   1.000
_cell.length_c   1.000
_cell.angle_alpha   90.00
_cell.angle_beta   90.00
_cell.angle_gamma   90.00
#
_symmetry.space_group_name_H-M   'P 1'
#
loop_
_entity.id
_entity.type
_entity.pdbx_description
1 polymer ?
#
loop_
_entity_poly.entity_id
_entity_poly.type
_entity_poly.pdbx_seq_one_letter_code
_entity_poly.pdbx_strand_id
1 'polypeptide(L)'
;MKLSTLIEEAVAPHRDFGVAIKVRIAVSGAKEPVGARNPAILYGVGNILEIAVDFARATVEVNAWWNNETIEIVISDDGPGFAPEIIRRIGEPYLSRRRGTDDAQSARGGLGLGVFIARTLLERTGAKVSFANRTFPDHGAVVTITWPRARFETAETGEIPAA
;
A
#
# COMPACT_ATOMS: atom_id res chain seq x y z
N MET A 1 1.29 18.05 -5.46
CA MET A 1 0.95 16.82 -6.20
C MET A 1 -0.45 16.36 -5.83
N LYS A 2 -1.28 16.17 -6.81
CA LYS A 2 -2.63 15.63 -6.59
C LYS A 2 -2.57 14.17 -6.21
N LEU A 3 -3.55 13.72 -5.45
CA LEU A 3 -3.64 12.31 -5.07
C LEU A 3 -3.66 11.39 -6.29
N SER A 4 -4.43 11.75 -7.32
CA SER A 4 -4.50 10.97 -8.56
C SER A 4 -3.14 10.87 -9.26
N THR A 5 -2.39 11.94 -9.27
CA THR A 5 -1.05 11.97 -9.85
C THR A 5 -0.10 11.08 -9.07
N LEU A 6 -0.17 11.13 -7.75
CA LEU A 6 0.63 10.27 -6.87
C LEU A 6 0.35 8.79 -7.14
N ILE A 7 -0.91 8.43 -7.26
CA ILE A 7 -1.30 7.05 -7.53
C ILE A 7 -0.76 6.60 -8.89
N GLU A 8 -0.91 7.42 -9.93
CA GLU A 8 -0.40 7.06 -11.25
C GLU A 8 1.12 6.93 -11.26
N GLU A 9 1.81 7.80 -10.57
CA GLU A 9 3.27 7.72 -10.48
C GLU A 9 3.71 6.45 -9.75
N ALA A 10 3.00 6.05 -8.70
CA ALA A 10 3.30 4.82 -7.97
C ALA A 10 2.99 3.57 -8.80
N VAL A 11 1.93 3.61 -9.60
CA VAL A 11 1.47 2.48 -10.41
C VAL A 11 2.32 2.29 -11.66
N ALA A 12 2.79 3.37 -12.28
CA ALA A 12 3.46 3.34 -13.58
C ALA A 12 4.58 2.31 -13.70
N PRO A 13 5.50 2.17 -12.71
CA PRO A 13 6.58 1.19 -12.84
C PRO A 13 6.12 -0.27 -12.88
N HIS A 14 4.89 -0.53 -12.45
CA HIS A 14 4.36 -1.89 -12.32
C HIS A 14 3.44 -2.28 -13.48
N ARG A 15 3.17 -1.38 -14.40
CA ARG A 15 2.35 -1.68 -15.56
C ARG A 15 3.12 -2.55 -16.55
N ASP A 16 2.40 -3.34 -17.34
CA ASP A 16 2.95 -4.15 -18.43
C ASP A 16 3.84 -5.32 -17.97
N PHE A 17 3.60 -5.81 -16.76
CA PHE A 17 4.31 -6.99 -16.25
C PHE A 17 3.39 -8.21 -16.13
N GLY A 18 2.41 -8.33 -17.01
CA GLY A 18 1.54 -9.49 -17.05
C GLY A 18 0.35 -9.45 -16.09
N VAL A 19 0.29 -8.42 -15.26
CA VAL A 19 -0.82 -8.22 -14.32
C VAL A 19 -1.50 -6.90 -14.68
N ALA A 20 -2.82 -6.95 -14.82
CA ALA A 20 -3.59 -5.73 -15.09
C ALA A 20 -3.75 -4.93 -13.79
N ILE A 21 -3.45 -3.65 -13.83
CA ILE A 21 -3.66 -2.76 -12.69
C ILE A 21 -4.79 -1.81 -13.03
N LYS A 22 -5.90 -1.94 -12.29
CA LYS A 22 -7.08 -1.11 -12.50
C LYS A 22 -7.13 -0.04 -11.42
N VAL A 23 -7.07 1.22 -11.84
CA VAL A 23 -7.13 2.36 -10.93
C VAL A 23 -8.52 2.98 -11.03
N ARG A 24 -9.20 3.11 -9.90
CA ARG A 24 -10.50 3.76 -9.81
C ARG A 24 -10.45 4.83 -8.73
N ILE A 25 -10.80 6.02 -9.11
CA ILE A 25 -10.85 7.14 -8.18
C ILE A 25 -12.32 7.56 -8.08
N ALA A 26 -12.87 7.40 -6.88
CA ALA A 26 -14.29 7.74 -6.66
C ALA A 26 -14.45 9.25 -6.64
N VAL A 27 -15.40 9.73 -7.41
CA VAL A 27 -15.76 11.14 -7.42
C VAL A 27 -16.53 11.44 -6.15
N SER A 28 -16.10 12.45 -5.42
CA SER A 28 -16.82 12.93 -4.24
C SER A 28 -17.09 14.43 -4.39
N GLY A 29 -17.93 14.97 -3.54
CA GLY A 29 -18.21 16.39 -3.53
C GLY A 29 -17.05 17.24 -3.02
N ALA A 30 -16.06 16.61 -2.40
CA ALA A 30 -14.89 17.30 -1.85
C ALA A 30 -13.85 17.50 -2.94
N LYS A 31 -13.09 18.59 -2.82
CA LYS A 31 -11.98 18.88 -3.72
C LYS A 31 -10.89 17.82 -3.57
N GLU A 32 -10.26 17.47 -4.69
CA GLU A 32 -9.19 16.48 -4.66
C GLU A 32 -8.03 16.94 -3.75
N PRO A 33 -7.53 16.07 -2.88
CA PRO A 33 -6.39 16.42 -2.02
C PRO A 33 -5.14 16.71 -2.83
N VAL A 34 -4.41 17.72 -2.42
CA VAL A 34 -3.13 18.08 -3.00
C VAL A 34 -2.12 18.19 -1.87
N GLY A 35 -1.08 17.38 -1.92
CA GLY A 35 0.02 17.44 -0.99
C GLY A 35 1.33 17.71 -1.71
N ALA A 36 2.39 17.93 -0.95
CA ALA A 36 3.71 17.99 -1.52
C ALA A 36 4.13 16.60 -1.99
N ARG A 37 5.04 16.54 -2.96
CA ARG A 37 5.63 15.27 -3.38
C ARG A 37 6.37 14.65 -2.21
N ASN A 38 5.92 13.51 -1.73
CA ASN A 38 6.47 12.86 -0.56
C ASN A 38 7.06 11.50 -0.93
N PRO A 39 8.40 11.36 -0.89
CA PRO A 39 9.05 10.09 -1.21
C PRO A 39 8.63 8.94 -0.32
N ALA A 40 8.32 9.20 0.95
CA ALA A 40 7.88 8.15 1.86
C ALA A 40 6.53 7.56 1.43
N ILE A 41 5.62 8.40 0.97
CA ILE A 41 4.32 7.95 0.47
C ILE A 41 4.49 7.18 -0.84
N LEU A 42 5.25 7.74 -1.77
CA LEU A 42 5.49 7.11 -3.06
C LEU A 42 6.16 5.75 -2.90
N TYR A 43 7.17 5.68 -2.06
CA TYR A 43 7.91 4.44 -1.82
C TYR A 43 7.04 3.42 -1.09
N GLY A 44 6.30 3.88 -0.07
CA GLY A 44 5.42 2.99 0.69
C GLY A 44 4.30 2.39 -0.16
N VAL A 45 3.61 3.23 -0.92
CA VAL A 45 2.56 2.77 -1.83
C VAL A 45 3.16 1.88 -2.91
N GLY A 46 4.31 2.26 -3.46
CA GLY A 46 5.01 1.48 -4.49
C GLY A 46 5.38 0.09 -4.01
N ASN A 47 5.86 -0.04 -2.79
CA ASN A 47 6.20 -1.36 -2.21
C ASN A 47 4.97 -2.24 -2.05
N ILE A 48 3.86 -1.67 -1.61
CA ILE A 48 2.62 -2.42 -1.48
C ILE A 48 2.12 -2.87 -2.86
N LEU A 49 2.22 -2.01 -3.86
CA LEU A 49 1.86 -2.36 -5.23
C LEU A 49 2.74 -3.47 -5.78
N GLU A 50 4.04 -3.41 -5.54
CA GLU A 50 4.97 -4.45 -5.98
C GLU A 50 4.58 -5.80 -5.39
N ILE A 51 4.28 -5.85 -4.11
CA ILE A 51 3.84 -7.07 -3.46
C ILE A 51 2.53 -7.57 -4.05
N ALA A 52 1.57 -6.68 -4.27
CA ALA A 52 0.29 -7.04 -4.87
C ALA A 52 0.47 -7.64 -6.27
N VAL A 53 1.31 -7.04 -7.09
CA VAL A 53 1.61 -7.52 -8.44
C VAL A 53 2.29 -8.88 -8.39
N ASP A 54 3.23 -9.07 -7.46
CA ASP A 54 3.95 -10.34 -7.33
C ASP A 54 3.03 -11.51 -6.97
N PHE A 55 2.00 -11.25 -6.18
CA PHE A 55 1.10 -12.30 -5.71
C PHE A 55 -0.20 -12.41 -6.51
N ALA A 56 -0.52 -11.40 -7.31
CA ALA A 56 -1.74 -11.41 -8.10
C ALA A 56 -1.73 -12.54 -9.13
N ARG A 57 -2.91 -13.09 -9.38
CA ARG A 57 -3.09 -14.05 -10.46
C ARG A 57 -3.19 -13.33 -11.80
N ALA A 58 -4.01 -12.31 -11.88
CA ALA A 58 -4.24 -11.56 -13.12
C ALA A 58 -4.45 -10.07 -12.89
N THR A 59 -4.96 -9.66 -11.75
CA THR A 59 -5.45 -8.29 -11.55
C THR A 59 -5.09 -7.74 -10.18
N VAL A 60 -4.65 -6.48 -10.18
CA VAL A 60 -4.55 -5.64 -8.99
C VAL A 60 -5.51 -4.49 -9.16
N GLU A 61 -6.27 -4.18 -8.11
CA GLU A 61 -7.17 -3.02 -8.11
C GLU A 61 -6.66 -1.98 -7.11
N VAL A 62 -6.65 -0.74 -7.55
CA VAL A 62 -6.31 0.40 -6.71
C VAL A 62 -7.54 1.31 -6.68
N ASN A 63 -8.17 1.40 -5.53
CA ASN A 63 -9.36 2.23 -5.36
C ASN A 63 -9.03 3.36 -4.39
N ALA A 64 -9.33 4.57 -4.77
CA ALA A 64 -9.08 5.74 -3.93
C ALA A 64 -10.37 6.56 -3.79
N TRP A 65 -10.57 7.10 -2.60
CA TRP A 65 -11.63 8.06 -2.37
C TRP A 65 -11.20 9.05 -1.28
N TRP A 66 -11.92 10.14 -1.20
CA TRP A 66 -11.67 11.16 -0.18
C TRP A 66 -12.96 11.90 0.14
N ASN A 67 -12.96 12.50 1.31
CA ASN A 67 -13.95 13.50 1.70
C ASN A 67 -13.19 14.70 2.29
N ASN A 68 -13.86 15.55 3.03
CA ASN A 68 -13.22 16.72 3.63
C ASN A 68 -12.27 16.37 4.78
N GLU A 69 -12.35 15.17 5.32
CA GLU A 69 -11.60 14.78 6.52
C GLU A 69 -10.63 13.64 6.28
N THR A 70 -10.91 12.76 5.33
CA THR A 70 -10.21 11.48 5.17
C THR A 70 -9.84 11.22 3.73
N ILE A 71 -8.70 10.56 3.54
CA ILE A 71 -8.26 10.01 2.26
C ILE A 71 -8.04 8.52 2.46
N GLU A 72 -8.51 7.71 1.51
CA GLU A 72 -8.30 6.26 1.57
C GLU A 72 -7.83 5.73 0.23
N ILE A 73 -6.82 4.86 0.28
CA ILE A 73 -6.37 4.07 -0.87
C ILE A 73 -6.49 2.60 -0.47
N VAL A 74 -7.16 1.82 -1.30
CA VAL A 74 -7.29 0.37 -1.09
C VAL A 74 -6.62 -0.34 -2.25
N ILE A 75 -5.64 -1.15 -1.95
CA ILE A 75 -4.92 -1.95 -2.94
C ILE A 75 -5.26 -3.41 -2.69
N SER A 76 -5.84 -4.07 -3.69
CA SER A 76 -6.22 -5.46 -3.57
C SER A 76 -5.79 -6.26 -4.78
N ASP A 77 -5.53 -7.54 -4.58
CA ASP A 77 -5.16 -8.46 -5.66
C ASP A 77 -6.10 -9.66 -5.69
N ASP A 78 -5.95 -10.49 -6.71
CA ASP A 78 -6.73 -11.71 -6.89
C ASP A 78 -5.89 -12.97 -6.64
N GLY A 79 -4.82 -12.82 -5.89
CA GLY A 79 -3.95 -13.94 -5.52
C GLY A 79 -4.51 -14.77 -4.38
N PRO A 80 -3.67 -15.59 -3.74
CA PRO A 80 -4.12 -16.47 -2.66
C PRO A 80 -4.47 -15.75 -1.36
N GLY A 81 -4.05 -14.50 -1.21
CA GLY A 81 -4.22 -13.77 0.04
C GLY A 81 -3.14 -14.11 1.06
N PHE A 82 -3.23 -13.50 2.22
CA PHE A 82 -2.32 -13.76 3.33
C PHE A 82 -2.79 -14.98 4.12
N ALA A 83 -1.85 -15.83 4.55
CA ALA A 83 -2.15 -16.85 5.52
C ALA A 83 -2.55 -16.20 6.85
N PRO A 84 -3.44 -16.81 7.65
CA PRO A 84 -3.90 -16.19 8.90
C PRO A 84 -2.78 -15.83 9.87
N GLU A 85 -1.79 -16.69 10.00
CA GLU A 85 -0.65 -16.40 10.87
C GLU A 85 0.21 -15.26 10.33
N ILE A 86 0.24 -15.08 9.03
CA ILE A 86 0.98 -13.98 8.39
C ILE A 86 0.28 -12.66 8.68
N ILE A 87 -1.04 -12.62 8.56
CA ILE A 87 -1.80 -11.38 8.81
C ILE A 87 -1.54 -10.86 10.22
N ARG A 88 -1.46 -11.75 11.19
CA ARG A 88 -1.23 -11.34 12.58
C ARG A 88 0.16 -10.77 12.81
N ARG A 89 1.12 -11.13 11.97
CA ARG A 89 2.53 -10.75 12.15
C ARG A 89 3.05 -9.80 11.08
N ILE A 90 2.21 -9.49 10.11
CA ILE A 90 2.65 -8.70 8.97
C ILE A 90 3.11 -7.33 9.46
N GLY A 91 4.25 -6.87 8.94
CA GLY A 91 4.84 -5.62 9.37
C GLY A 91 5.85 -5.75 10.51
N GLU A 92 6.01 -6.93 11.11
CA GLU A 92 7.00 -7.15 12.14
C GLU A 92 8.36 -7.53 11.52
N PRO A 93 9.42 -6.76 11.76
CA PRO A 93 10.73 -7.06 11.17
C PRO A 93 11.31 -8.37 11.68
N TYR A 94 10.94 -8.74 12.89
CA TYR A 94 11.39 -9.95 13.54
C TYR A 94 10.98 -11.21 12.76
N LEU A 95 9.79 -11.19 12.18
CA LEU A 95 9.30 -12.31 11.39
C LEU A 95 10.19 -12.55 10.18
N SER A 96 10.57 -11.51 9.48
CA SER A 96 11.44 -11.59 8.30
C SER A 96 12.76 -12.26 8.64
N ARG A 97 13.35 -11.87 9.75
CA ARG A 97 14.63 -12.39 10.19
C ARG A 97 14.57 -13.86 10.52
N ARG A 98 13.51 -14.29 11.16
CA ARG A 98 13.30 -15.69 11.52
C ARG A 98 13.12 -16.59 10.31
N ARG A 99 12.55 -16.05 9.27
CA ARG A 99 12.25 -16.80 8.06
C ARG A 99 13.39 -16.84 7.07
N GLY A 100 14.49 -16.21 7.39
CA GLY A 100 15.64 -16.15 6.50
C GLY A 100 16.24 -17.50 6.15
N THR A 101 15.90 -18.54 6.92
CA THR A 101 16.39 -19.89 6.67
C THR A 101 15.42 -20.75 5.88
N ASP A 102 14.21 -20.30 5.66
CA ASP A 102 13.19 -21.05 4.95
C ASP A 102 13.25 -20.74 3.46
N ASP A 103 13.76 -21.65 2.69
CA ASP A 103 14.03 -21.41 1.27
C ASP A 103 12.81 -21.09 0.43
N ALA A 104 11.83 -21.95 0.46
CA ALA A 104 10.61 -21.74 -0.29
C ALA A 104 9.85 -20.54 0.25
N GLN A 105 10.00 -20.31 1.52
CA GLN A 105 9.37 -19.21 2.22
C GLN A 105 10.17 -17.92 2.08
N SER A 106 11.47 -18.00 1.90
CA SER A 106 12.30 -16.80 1.86
C SER A 106 12.03 -15.95 0.63
N ALA A 107 11.63 -16.56 -0.48
CA ALA A 107 11.16 -15.79 -1.63
C ALA A 107 9.93 -14.96 -1.23
N ARG A 108 9.15 -15.47 -0.29
CA ARG A 108 7.99 -14.79 0.27
C ARG A 108 8.26 -14.26 1.67
N GLY A 109 9.34 -14.70 2.27
CA GLY A 109 9.79 -14.23 3.57
C GLY A 109 10.24 -12.78 3.53
N GLY A 110 10.75 -12.33 2.39
CA GLY A 110 11.02 -10.93 2.16
C GLY A 110 9.77 -10.06 2.23
N LEU A 111 8.60 -10.68 2.12
CA LEU A 111 7.32 -10.02 2.29
C LEU A 111 7.22 -9.30 3.64
N GLY A 112 7.62 -9.97 4.72
CA GLY A 112 7.55 -9.38 6.05
C GLY A 112 8.36 -8.10 6.17
N LEU A 113 9.56 -8.08 5.63
CA LEU A 113 10.42 -6.91 5.68
C LEU A 113 9.92 -5.79 4.78
N GLY A 114 9.54 -6.12 3.54
CA GLY A 114 9.02 -5.13 2.60
C GLY A 114 7.75 -4.46 3.10
N VAL A 115 6.84 -5.25 3.65
CA VAL A 115 5.59 -4.74 4.23
C VAL A 115 5.88 -3.88 5.45
N PHE A 116 6.81 -4.31 6.29
CA PHE A 116 7.19 -3.54 7.48
C PHE A 116 7.74 -2.17 7.09
N ILE A 117 8.63 -2.11 6.10
CA ILE A 117 9.20 -0.85 5.63
C ILE A 117 8.10 0.05 5.07
N ALA A 118 7.24 -0.50 4.22
CA ALA A 118 6.13 0.26 3.63
C ALA A 118 5.22 0.82 4.70
N ARG A 119 4.82 0.00 5.65
CA ARG A 119 3.96 0.41 6.75
C ARG A 119 4.61 1.51 7.58
N THR A 120 5.88 1.34 7.93
CA THR A 120 6.61 2.33 8.73
C THR A 120 6.69 3.68 8.03
N LEU A 121 7.02 3.66 6.74
CA LEU A 121 7.11 4.89 5.96
C LEU A 121 5.76 5.61 5.89
N LEU A 122 4.69 4.85 5.63
CA LEU A 122 3.36 5.43 5.52
C LEU A 122 2.86 5.95 6.85
N GLU A 123 3.09 5.21 7.93
CA GLU A 123 2.66 5.63 9.27
C GLU A 123 3.36 6.91 9.71
N ARG A 124 4.60 7.12 9.30
CA ARG A 124 5.31 8.38 9.57
C ARG A 124 4.66 9.57 8.90
N THR A 125 3.92 9.36 7.83
CA THR A 125 3.19 10.44 7.17
C THR A 125 1.82 10.69 7.78
N GLY A 126 1.47 9.95 8.82
CA GLY A 126 0.17 10.03 9.47
C GLY A 126 -0.85 9.02 8.99
N ALA A 127 -0.44 8.11 8.12
CA ALA A 127 -1.35 7.08 7.62
C ALA A 127 -1.57 5.97 8.64
N LYS A 128 -2.71 5.31 8.49
CA LYS A 128 -3.01 4.04 9.13
C LYS A 128 -3.04 2.99 8.04
N VAL A 129 -2.34 1.87 8.26
CA VAL A 129 -2.26 0.81 7.27
C VAL A 129 -2.81 -0.47 7.87
N SER A 130 -3.76 -1.09 7.18
CA SER A 130 -4.36 -2.34 7.62
C SER A 130 -4.30 -3.40 6.52
N PHE A 131 -4.23 -4.65 6.94
CA PHE A 131 -4.06 -5.80 6.06
C PHE A 131 -5.18 -6.80 6.31
N ALA A 132 -5.79 -7.29 5.24
CA ALA A 132 -6.88 -8.25 5.31
C ALA A 132 -6.89 -9.10 4.04
N ASN A 133 -7.77 -10.08 4.03
CA ASN A 133 -8.06 -10.83 2.83
C ASN A 133 -9.45 -10.47 2.33
N ARG A 134 -9.68 -10.66 1.03
CA ARG A 134 -11.02 -10.50 0.46
C ARG A 134 -11.97 -11.51 1.09
N THR A 135 -13.24 -11.13 1.15
CA THR A 135 -14.28 -11.98 1.71
C THR A 135 -14.65 -13.08 0.71
N PHE A 136 -14.69 -14.32 1.21
CA PHE A 136 -15.17 -15.46 0.40
C PHE A 136 -16.52 -15.11 -0.26
N PRO A 137 -16.78 -15.48 -1.52
CA PRO A 137 -15.99 -16.38 -2.37
C PRO A 137 -14.82 -15.76 -3.11
N ASP A 138 -14.63 -14.46 -3.00
CA ASP A 138 -13.46 -13.81 -3.58
C ASP A 138 -12.21 -14.21 -2.79
N HIS A 139 -11.06 -14.04 -3.41
CA HIS A 139 -9.79 -14.30 -2.75
C HIS A 139 -8.78 -13.23 -3.14
N GLY A 140 -7.77 -13.08 -2.31
CA GLY A 140 -6.72 -12.10 -2.52
C GLY A 140 -6.47 -11.28 -1.27
N ALA A 141 -5.38 -10.53 -1.30
CA ALA A 141 -5.00 -9.64 -0.22
C ALA A 141 -5.63 -8.27 -0.41
N VAL A 142 -5.90 -7.59 0.69
CA VAL A 142 -6.40 -6.23 0.71
C VAL A 142 -5.56 -5.40 1.66
N VAL A 143 -4.99 -4.32 1.17
CA VAL A 143 -4.25 -3.36 2.00
C VAL A 143 -4.98 -2.03 1.94
N THR A 144 -5.35 -1.50 3.08
CA THR A 144 -6.05 -0.23 3.20
C THR A 144 -5.14 0.80 3.84
N ILE A 145 -4.97 1.93 3.19
CA ILE A 145 -4.15 3.04 3.67
C ILE A 145 -5.06 4.24 3.83
N THR A 146 -5.09 4.79 5.04
CA THR A 146 -5.99 5.90 5.37
C THR A 146 -5.19 7.03 5.99
N TRP A 147 -5.40 8.25 5.53
CA TRP A 147 -4.83 9.45 6.14
C TRP A 147 -5.94 10.38 6.63
N PRO A 148 -5.72 11.05 7.76
CA PRO A 148 -6.43 12.32 7.98
C PRO A 148 -6.02 13.26 6.84
N ARG A 149 -7.00 13.84 6.17
CA ARG A 149 -6.73 14.68 5.00
C ARG A 149 -5.74 15.80 5.31
N ALA A 150 -5.86 16.41 6.47
CA ALA A 150 -4.96 17.48 6.89
C ALA A 150 -3.50 17.02 6.94
N ARG A 151 -3.27 15.78 7.38
CA ARG A 151 -1.91 15.23 7.45
C ARG A 151 -1.32 15.00 6.07
N PHE A 152 -2.12 14.54 5.14
CA PHE A 152 -1.67 14.35 3.77
C PHE A 152 -1.33 15.68 3.10
N GLU A 153 -2.18 16.68 3.28
CA GLU A 153 -2.03 17.97 2.63
C GLU A 153 -0.91 18.81 3.23
N THR A 154 -0.59 18.60 4.51
CA THR A 154 0.48 19.32 5.18
C THR A 154 1.76 18.53 5.32
N ALA A 155 1.77 17.26 4.95
CA ALA A 155 2.99 16.45 4.95
C ALA A 155 3.95 17.05 3.93
N GLU A 156 4.90 17.81 4.44
CA GLU A 156 5.90 18.41 3.58
C GLU A 156 6.87 17.35 3.11
N THR A 157 7.30 17.51 1.94
CA THR A 157 8.31 16.85 1.10
C THR A 157 9.19 15.75 1.69
N GLY A 158 8.78 15.07 2.75
CA GLY A 158 9.60 14.03 3.34
C GLY A 158 10.80 14.58 4.11
N GLU A 159 10.84 15.87 4.33
CA GLU A 159 11.82 16.42 5.24
C GLU A 159 11.49 15.95 6.64
N ILE A 160 12.41 15.18 7.17
CA ILE A 160 12.37 14.89 8.58
C ILE A 160 12.54 16.22 9.28
N PRO A 161 11.56 16.64 10.10
CA PRO A 161 11.75 17.88 10.84
C PRO A 161 13.07 17.77 11.58
N ALA A 162 13.93 18.69 11.33
CA ALA A 162 15.14 18.79 12.13
C ALA A 162 14.71 18.82 13.58
N ALA A 163 15.14 17.84 14.31
CA ALA A 163 14.70 17.56 15.66
C ALA A 163 14.61 18.83 16.51
#